data_fe030d3cfe843e3acf35260e99e682ca
#
_entry.id   fe030d3cfe843e3acf35260e99e682ca
#
_cell.length_a   1.000
_cell.length_b   1.000
_cell.length_c   1.000
_cell.angle_alpha   90.00
_cell.angle_beta   90.00
_cell.angle_gamma   90.00
#
_symmetry.space_group_name_H-M   'P 1'
#
loop_
_entity.id
_entity.type
_entity.pdbx_description
1 polymer ?
#
loop_
_entity_poly.entity_id
_entity_poly.type
_entity_poly.pdbx_seq_one_letter_code
_entity_poly.pdbx_strand_id
1 'polypeptide(L)'
;MTFMEKMEPYKVCDISNKSQDVACGVYHFDCNDPAQNELITRFTKLATKQRHFFYEIFPWKSKCKNNWHMFIAVRQDPRTQDLVICAWCSVRFQDLPATDGTMHKTAYIVEVSVRRKKTEGAVDESYRGMGIKLLQKIIEYSNAHGVSMLYLVPSNETVKGLYMSSLQMSEVPETSYLVKSLSDAITVPMMIDVIGLKRTNEIAEETMIFKDSLRALPENVRQLFIQKTESMQLDDKVAILGEIELMMEGGVSEAEVVEYINEL
;
A
#
# COMPACT_ATOMS: atom_id res chain seq x y z
N MET A 1 22.15 19.81 -16.26
CA MET A 1 21.44 18.50 -16.24
C MET A 1 19.99 18.74 -15.88
N THR A 2 19.07 18.45 -16.78
CA THR A 2 17.63 18.57 -16.56
C THR A 2 17.16 17.52 -15.54
N PHE A 3 15.94 17.68 -15.04
CA PHE A 3 15.39 16.68 -14.10
C PHE A 3 15.20 15.31 -14.78
N MET A 4 14.80 15.30 -16.03
CA MET A 4 14.66 14.05 -16.81
C MET A 4 16.00 13.32 -16.98
N GLU A 5 17.07 14.06 -17.29
CA GLU A 5 18.43 13.47 -17.39
C GLU A 5 18.89 12.84 -16.07
N LYS A 6 18.53 13.45 -14.93
CA LYS A 6 18.82 12.87 -13.60
C LYS A 6 18.04 11.58 -13.33
N MET A 7 16.89 11.41 -13.95
CA MET A 7 16.03 10.24 -13.76
C MET A 7 16.38 9.07 -14.68
N GLU A 8 16.99 9.34 -15.82
CA GLU A 8 17.24 8.31 -16.85
C GLU A 8 17.93 7.05 -16.33
N PRO A 9 18.89 7.09 -15.38
CA PRO A 9 19.49 5.90 -14.77
C PRO A 9 18.49 4.99 -14.02
N TYR A 10 17.34 5.52 -13.64
CA TYR A 10 16.31 4.80 -12.87
C TYR A 10 15.14 4.33 -13.74
N LYS A 11 15.24 4.55 -15.05
CA LYS A 11 14.21 4.12 -16.00
C LYS A 11 14.21 2.60 -16.14
N VAL A 12 13.06 2.00 -15.89
CA VAL A 12 12.86 0.55 -16.00
C VAL A 12 12.35 0.17 -17.39
N CYS A 13 11.35 0.91 -17.89
CA CYS A 13 10.69 0.61 -19.16
C CYS A 13 9.81 1.77 -19.59
N ASP A 14 9.14 1.59 -20.73
CA ASP A 14 8.04 2.45 -21.18
C ASP A 14 6.72 1.67 -21.11
N ILE A 15 5.64 2.38 -20.78
CA ILE A 15 4.27 1.91 -20.90
C ILE A 15 3.46 2.88 -21.74
N SER A 16 2.51 2.37 -22.50
CA SER A 16 1.67 3.22 -23.34
C SER A 16 0.20 2.81 -23.27
N ASN A 17 -0.67 3.80 -23.38
CA ASN A 17 -2.09 3.60 -23.65
C ASN A 17 -2.38 4.00 -25.09
N LYS A 18 -2.30 3.05 -26.01
CA LYS A 18 -2.47 3.30 -27.46
C LYS A 18 -3.83 3.92 -27.83
N SER A 19 -4.89 3.58 -27.08
CA SER A 19 -6.23 4.12 -27.31
C SER A 19 -6.35 5.60 -26.98
N GLN A 20 -5.41 6.15 -26.20
CA GLN A 20 -5.40 7.52 -25.73
C GLN A 20 -4.14 8.29 -26.15
N ASP A 21 -3.28 7.68 -26.95
CA ASP A 21 -1.99 8.24 -27.40
C ASP A 21 -1.12 8.77 -26.23
N VAL A 22 -1.11 8.05 -25.11
CA VAL A 22 -0.34 8.38 -23.92
C VAL A 22 0.79 7.36 -23.76
N ALA A 23 2.03 7.85 -23.82
CA ALA A 23 3.23 7.09 -23.49
C ALA A 23 3.89 7.68 -22.23
N CYS A 24 4.36 6.81 -21.34
CA CYS A 24 5.03 7.17 -20.09
C CYS A 24 6.27 6.33 -19.89
N GLY A 25 7.37 6.94 -19.44
CA GLY A 25 8.50 6.22 -18.85
C GLY A 25 8.14 5.76 -17.44
N VAL A 26 8.48 4.53 -17.09
CA VAL A 26 8.38 4.00 -15.73
C VAL A 26 9.75 4.06 -15.07
N TYR A 27 9.80 4.69 -13.93
CA TYR A 27 11.01 4.89 -13.13
C TYR A 27 10.84 4.17 -11.78
N HIS A 28 11.93 3.49 -11.37
CA HIS A 28 11.99 2.77 -10.10
C HIS A 28 12.96 3.48 -9.16
N PHE A 29 12.52 3.70 -7.93
CA PHE A 29 13.33 4.28 -6.86
C PHE A 29 13.33 3.38 -5.64
N ASP A 30 14.51 3.15 -5.10
CA ASP A 30 14.70 2.56 -3.78
C ASP A 30 14.60 3.67 -2.73
N CYS A 31 13.59 3.62 -1.90
CA CYS A 31 13.36 4.62 -0.87
C CYS A 31 14.37 4.54 0.30
N ASN A 32 15.18 3.47 0.35
CA ASN A 32 16.23 3.34 1.35
C ASN A 32 17.57 3.92 0.87
N ASP A 33 17.69 4.22 -0.43
CA ASP A 33 18.90 4.83 -0.99
C ASP A 33 18.88 6.35 -0.78
N PRO A 34 19.76 6.91 0.07
CA PRO A 34 19.83 8.35 0.31
C PRO A 34 20.09 9.16 -0.95
N ALA A 35 20.79 8.60 -1.95
CA ALA A 35 21.09 9.28 -3.21
C ALA A 35 19.81 9.53 -4.03
N GLN A 36 18.78 8.75 -3.85
CA GLN A 36 17.50 8.86 -4.55
C GLN A 36 16.47 9.74 -3.81
N ASN A 37 16.72 10.09 -2.56
CA ASN A 37 15.78 10.85 -1.72
C ASN A 37 15.44 12.23 -2.30
N GLU A 38 16.36 12.89 -2.96
CA GLU A 38 16.09 14.19 -3.63
C GLU A 38 15.06 14.01 -4.74
N LEU A 39 15.21 13.00 -5.59
CA LEU A 39 14.30 12.70 -6.69
C LEU A 39 12.91 12.34 -6.18
N ILE A 40 12.84 11.45 -5.19
CA ILE A 40 11.61 11.05 -4.52
C ILE A 40 10.90 12.27 -3.93
N THR A 41 11.62 13.12 -3.21
CA THR A 41 11.07 14.35 -2.62
C THR A 41 10.51 15.31 -3.69
N ARG A 42 11.18 15.43 -4.83
CA ARG A 42 10.70 16.28 -5.95
C ARG A 42 9.42 15.70 -6.56
N PHE A 43 9.34 14.36 -6.75
CA PHE A 43 8.11 13.72 -7.20
C PHE A 43 6.94 13.92 -6.23
N THR A 44 7.19 13.79 -4.94
CA THR A 44 6.20 14.06 -3.92
C THR A 44 5.63 15.46 -4.04
N LYS A 45 6.51 16.47 -4.10
CA LYS A 45 6.10 17.87 -4.26
C LYS A 45 5.33 18.10 -5.55
N LEU A 46 5.75 17.46 -6.65
CA LEU A 46 5.07 17.56 -7.94
C LEU A 46 3.67 16.95 -7.87
N ALA A 47 3.52 15.77 -7.29
CA ALA A 47 2.25 15.10 -7.13
C ALA A 47 1.29 15.89 -6.25
N THR A 48 1.75 16.41 -5.12
CA THR A 48 0.98 17.29 -4.22
C THR A 48 0.53 18.56 -4.95
N LYS A 49 1.43 19.18 -5.72
CA LYS A 49 1.10 20.39 -6.51
C LYS A 49 0.05 20.08 -7.59
N GLN A 50 0.11 18.93 -8.22
CA GLN A 50 -0.80 18.57 -9.30
C GLN A 50 -2.20 18.22 -8.80
N ARG A 51 -2.37 17.82 -7.51
CA ARG A 51 -3.67 17.46 -6.87
C ARG A 51 -4.55 16.50 -7.68
N HIS A 52 -3.91 15.55 -8.39
CA HIS A 52 -4.61 14.63 -9.28
C HIS A 52 -4.70 13.20 -8.73
N PHE A 53 -4.27 12.98 -7.48
CA PHE A 53 -4.29 11.67 -6.85
C PHE A 53 -5.19 11.68 -5.62
N PHE A 54 -5.85 10.56 -5.36
CA PHE A 54 -6.90 10.44 -4.35
C PHE A 54 -6.35 10.47 -2.94
N TYR A 55 -5.15 9.94 -2.75
CA TYR A 55 -4.48 9.92 -1.47
C TYR A 55 -3.33 10.92 -1.54
N GLU A 56 -3.15 11.64 -0.47
CA GLU A 56 -1.91 12.37 -0.29
C GLU A 56 -0.78 11.38 -0.48
N ILE A 57 0.00 11.58 -1.55
CA ILE A 57 1.14 10.74 -1.85
C ILE A 57 2.15 10.92 -0.72
N PHE A 58 1.76 10.71 0.51
CA PHE A 58 2.71 10.64 1.56
C PHE A 58 2.28 11.08 2.94
N PRO A 59 2.81 10.24 3.83
CA PRO A 59 3.97 10.59 4.66
C PRO A 59 5.19 9.70 4.37
N TRP A 60 5.86 9.92 3.25
CA TRP A 60 7.03 9.12 2.87
C TRP A 60 8.14 9.15 3.89
N LYS A 61 8.45 10.31 4.47
CA LYS A 61 9.55 10.45 5.42
C LYS A 61 9.36 9.65 6.71
N SER A 62 8.12 9.37 7.13
CA SER A 62 7.85 8.59 8.34
C SER A 62 7.62 7.10 8.07
N LYS A 63 7.24 6.72 6.85
CA LYS A 63 6.94 5.33 6.48
C LYS A 63 8.01 4.65 5.64
N CYS A 64 9.00 5.37 5.10
CA CYS A 64 10.14 4.77 4.41
C CYS A 64 11.07 4.07 5.41
N LYS A 65 10.54 3.06 6.09
CA LYS A 65 11.33 2.14 6.89
C LYS A 65 11.41 0.82 6.15
N ASN A 66 12.66 0.42 5.81
CA ASN A 66 13.05 -0.91 5.36
C ASN A 66 12.31 -1.50 4.13
N ASN A 67 13.01 -1.57 3.01
CA ASN A 67 12.64 -2.28 1.78
C ASN A 67 11.44 -1.71 1.00
N TRP A 68 11.19 -0.41 1.10
CA TRP A 68 10.18 0.27 0.29
C TRP A 68 10.76 0.75 -1.03
N HIS A 69 10.01 0.52 -2.10
CA HIS A 69 10.34 0.92 -3.47
C HIS A 69 9.16 1.65 -4.09
N MET A 70 9.46 2.62 -4.93
CA MET A 70 8.45 3.37 -5.67
C MET A 70 8.62 3.18 -7.16
N PHE A 71 7.53 2.89 -7.84
CA PHE A 71 7.45 2.88 -9.30
C PHE A 71 6.54 4.02 -9.75
N ILE A 72 7.07 4.89 -10.61
CA ILE A 72 6.33 6.06 -11.07
C ILE A 72 6.29 6.05 -12.59
N ALA A 73 5.09 6.14 -13.16
CA ALA A 73 4.88 6.37 -14.58
C ALA A 73 4.79 7.87 -14.86
N VAL A 74 5.70 8.40 -15.65
CA VAL A 74 5.84 9.84 -15.93
C VAL A 74 5.92 10.06 -17.42
N ARG A 75 5.28 11.12 -17.88
CA ARG A 75 5.49 11.67 -19.24
C ARG A 75 5.85 13.14 -19.17
N GLN A 76 6.44 13.63 -20.24
CA GLN A 76 6.58 15.05 -20.47
C GLN A 76 5.37 15.55 -21.27
N ASP A 77 4.73 16.62 -20.83
CA ASP A 77 3.67 17.25 -21.62
C ASP A 77 4.28 17.86 -22.87
N PRO A 78 3.81 17.48 -24.08
CA PRO A 78 4.43 17.95 -25.32
C PRO A 78 4.27 19.47 -25.54
N ARG A 79 3.30 20.12 -24.89
CA ARG A 79 3.03 21.54 -25.05
C ARG A 79 3.78 22.39 -24.04
N THR A 80 3.74 22.01 -22.78
CA THR A 80 4.33 22.80 -21.67
C THR A 80 5.71 22.32 -21.28
N GLN A 81 6.12 21.15 -21.74
CA GLN A 81 7.35 20.45 -21.33
C GLN A 81 7.37 20.09 -19.83
N ASP A 82 6.24 20.26 -19.14
CA ASP A 82 6.09 19.90 -17.73
C ASP A 82 6.06 18.38 -17.54
N LEU A 83 6.60 17.95 -16.42
CA LEU A 83 6.46 16.55 -16.00
C LEU A 83 5.05 16.28 -15.47
N VAL A 84 4.45 15.22 -16.01
CA VAL A 84 3.12 14.75 -15.62
C VAL A 84 3.24 13.35 -15.04
N ILE A 85 2.89 13.18 -13.78
CA ILE A 85 2.76 11.86 -13.17
C ILE A 85 1.44 11.26 -13.66
N CYS A 86 1.52 10.07 -14.25
CA CYS A 86 0.37 9.37 -14.84
C CYS A 86 -0.19 8.29 -13.91
N ALA A 87 0.71 7.57 -13.26
CA ALA A 87 0.39 6.58 -12.24
C ALA A 87 1.61 6.37 -11.34
N TRP A 88 1.40 5.83 -10.15
CA TRP A 88 2.47 5.42 -9.26
C TRP A 88 2.04 4.22 -8.43
N CYS A 89 3.03 3.51 -7.92
CA CYS A 89 2.84 2.35 -7.07
C CYS A 89 3.94 2.29 -6.02
N SER A 90 3.58 2.02 -4.78
CA SER A 90 4.54 1.68 -3.74
C SER A 90 4.56 0.17 -3.51
N VAL A 91 5.76 -0.38 -3.42
CA VAL A 91 6.03 -1.80 -3.27
C VAL A 91 6.95 -2.01 -2.09
N ARG A 92 6.69 -3.01 -1.29
CA ARG A 92 7.58 -3.45 -0.21
C ARG A 92 8.11 -4.83 -0.57
N PHE A 93 9.42 -4.94 -0.77
CA PHE A 93 10.08 -6.25 -0.90
C PHE A 93 10.42 -6.79 0.48
N GLN A 94 10.10 -8.05 0.72
CA GLN A 94 10.36 -8.72 2.00
C GLN A 94 10.45 -10.23 1.82
N ASP A 95 11.17 -10.87 2.74
CA ASP A 95 11.21 -12.32 2.81
C ASP A 95 10.16 -12.79 3.81
N LEU A 96 9.29 -13.69 3.39
CA LEU A 96 8.27 -14.30 4.23
C LEU A 96 8.54 -15.79 4.40
N PRO A 97 8.42 -16.33 5.63
CA PRO A 97 8.54 -17.76 5.87
C PRO A 97 7.28 -18.52 5.44
N ALA A 98 7.45 -19.74 4.97
CA ALA A 98 6.42 -20.76 4.92
C ALA A 98 6.45 -21.60 6.22
N THR A 99 5.44 -22.44 6.43
CA THR A 99 5.34 -23.30 7.63
C THR A 99 6.47 -24.33 7.75
N ASP A 100 7.09 -24.71 6.63
CA ASP A 100 8.27 -25.57 6.60
C ASP A 100 9.60 -24.83 6.87
N GLY A 101 9.55 -23.51 7.12
CA GLY A 101 10.71 -22.65 7.35
C GLY A 101 11.40 -22.15 6.07
N THR A 102 10.91 -22.52 4.90
CA THR A 102 11.43 -21.98 3.62
C THR A 102 11.13 -20.49 3.54
N MET A 103 12.14 -19.68 3.18
CA MET A 103 11.97 -18.24 2.98
C MET A 103 11.64 -17.92 1.53
N HIS A 104 10.59 -17.16 1.31
CA HIS A 104 10.16 -16.70 0.01
C HIS A 104 10.34 -15.19 -0.14
N LYS A 105 11.13 -14.77 -1.12
CA LYS A 105 11.24 -13.36 -1.48
C LYS A 105 9.93 -12.90 -2.12
N THR A 106 9.29 -11.92 -1.52
CA THR A 106 7.95 -11.47 -1.89
C THR A 106 7.89 -9.98 -2.18
N ALA A 107 6.90 -9.57 -2.97
CA ALA A 107 6.58 -8.17 -3.24
C ALA A 107 5.15 -7.87 -2.75
N TYR A 108 5.03 -7.00 -1.76
CA TYR A 108 3.75 -6.48 -1.31
C TYR A 108 3.44 -5.16 -2.01
N ILE A 109 2.37 -5.13 -2.80
CA ILE A 109 1.85 -3.90 -3.37
C ILE A 109 1.06 -3.17 -2.29
N VAL A 110 1.64 -2.09 -1.79
CA VAL A 110 1.03 -1.32 -0.69
C VAL A 110 -0.05 -0.39 -1.22
N GLU A 111 0.23 0.28 -2.35
CA GLU A 111 -0.67 1.24 -2.94
C GLU A 111 -0.43 1.38 -4.44
N VAL A 112 -1.51 1.54 -5.18
CA VAL A 112 -1.50 1.89 -6.61
C VAL A 112 -2.44 3.07 -6.82
N SER A 113 -1.96 4.10 -7.45
CA SER A 113 -2.77 5.26 -7.80
C SER A 113 -2.59 5.67 -9.25
N VAL A 114 -3.69 6.03 -9.89
CA VAL A 114 -3.74 6.54 -11.27
C VAL A 114 -4.25 7.96 -11.25
N ARG A 115 -3.73 8.78 -12.16
CA ARG A 115 -4.13 10.19 -12.28
C ARG A 115 -5.64 10.34 -12.42
N ARG A 116 -6.21 11.29 -11.69
CA ARG A 116 -7.64 11.60 -11.65
C ARG A 116 -7.91 13.02 -12.13
N LYS A 117 -9.14 13.30 -12.51
CA LYS A 117 -9.61 14.67 -12.80
C LYS A 117 -9.65 15.49 -11.51
N LYS A 118 -9.22 16.75 -11.57
CA LYS A 118 -9.14 17.63 -10.39
C LYS A 118 -10.49 17.87 -9.71
N THR A 119 -11.56 17.90 -10.46
CA THR A 119 -12.88 18.39 -10.00
C THR A 119 -13.84 17.29 -9.58
N GLU A 120 -13.66 16.07 -10.09
CA GLU A 120 -14.66 15.00 -9.96
C GLU A 120 -14.17 13.79 -9.14
N GLY A 121 -12.88 13.74 -8.78
CA GLY A 121 -12.30 12.58 -8.13
C GLY A 121 -12.29 11.31 -9.00
N ALA A 122 -12.89 11.36 -10.19
CA ALA A 122 -12.90 10.25 -11.14
C ALA A 122 -11.53 10.09 -11.82
N VAL A 123 -11.23 8.87 -12.29
CA VAL A 123 -10.04 8.62 -13.10
C VAL A 123 -10.11 9.47 -14.38
N ASP A 124 -9.04 10.19 -14.69
CA ASP A 124 -8.90 10.86 -15.99
C ASP A 124 -8.81 9.78 -17.07
N GLU A 125 -9.76 9.80 -18.01
CA GLU A 125 -9.93 8.79 -19.06
C GLU A 125 -8.65 8.59 -19.89
N SER A 126 -7.86 9.66 -20.06
CA SER A 126 -6.57 9.59 -20.77
C SER A 126 -5.56 8.62 -20.10
N TYR A 127 -5.75 8.34 -18.81
CA TYR A 127 -4.88 7.46 -18.02
C TYR A 127 -5.55 6.17 -17.55
N ARG A 128 -6.78 5.90 -18.02
CA ARG A 128 -7.50 4.67 -17.70
C ARG A 128 -6.67 3.45 -18.09
N GLY A 129 -6.53 2.47 -17.19
CA GLY A 129 -5.75 1.25 -17.40
C GLY A 129 -4.25 1.39 -17.17
N MET A 130 -3.72 2.62 -16.94
CA MET A 130 -2.29 2.80 -16.68
C MET A 130 -1.81 2.12 -15.39
N GLY A 131 -2.68 2.01 -14.38
CA GLY A 131 -2.37 1.28 -13.14
C GLY A 131 -2.11 -0.21 -13.38
N ILE A 132 -2.94 -0.86 -14.19
CA ILE A 132 -2.74 -2.27 -14.56
C ILE A 132 -1.44 -2.44 -15.36
N LYS A 133 -1.16 -1.56 -16.30
CA LYS A 133 0.10 -1.61 -17.08
C LYS A 133 1.32 -1.40 -16.20
N LEU A 134 1.24 -0.48 -15.24
CA LEU A 134 2.29 -0.27 -14.26
C LEU A 134 2.50 -1.53 -13.42
N LEU A 135 1.44 -2.15 -12.91
CA LEU A 135 1.53 -3.39 -12.14
C LEU A 135 2.10 -4.54 -12.97
N GLN A 136 1.74 -4.67 -14.24
CA GLN A 136 2.35 -5.67 -15.14
C GLN A 136 3.87 -5.48 -15.24
N LYS A 137 4.36 -4.24 -15.33
CA LYS A 137 5.80 -3.95 -15.36
C LYS A 137 6.49 -4.18 -14.01
N ILE A 138 5.79 -3.94 -12.91
CA ILE A 138 6.29 -4.29 -11.58
C ILE A 138 6.40 -5.83 -11.43
N ILE A 139 5.45 -6.58 -11.96
CA ILE A 139 5.49 -8.04 -12.00
C ILE A 139 6.72 -8.52 -12.77
N GLU A 140 6.93 -8.00 -13.99
CA GLU A 140 8.10 -8.32 -14.82
C GLU A 140 9.41 -7.98 -14.10
N TYR A 141 9.49 -6.78 -13.52
CA TYR A 141 10.65 -6.33 -12.73
C TYR A 141 10.91 -7.23 -11.53
N SER A 142 9.88 -7.53 -10.75
CA SER A 142 9.97 -8.38 -9.56
C SER A 142 10.46 -9.78 -9.89
N ASN A 143 9.91 -10.39 -10.96
CA ASN A 143 10.35 -11.68 -11.45
C ASN A 143 11.83 -11.67 -11.85
N ALA A 144 12.27 -10.67 -12.61
CA ALA A 144 13.68 -10.51 -13.02
C ALA A 144 14.63 -10.35 -11.81
N HIS A 145 14.13 -9.90 -10.65
CA HIS A 145 14.90 -9.72 -9.41
C HIS A 145 14.73 -10.87 -8.41
N GLY A 146 14.23 -12.02 -8.87
CA GLY A 146 14.12 -13.25 -8.09
C GLY A 146 13.03 -13.22 -7.02
N VAL A 147 12.02 -12.36 -7.18
CA VAL A 147 10.80 -12.39 -6.35
C VAL A 147 9.95 -13.57 -6.79
N SER A 148 9.57 -14.42 -5.86
CA SER A 148 8.79 -15.62 -6.15
C SER A 148 7.28 -15.38 -6.13
N MET A 149 6.82 -14.40 -5.33
CA MET A 149 5.40 -14.13 -5.13
C MET A 149 5.14 -12.63 -4.99
N LEU A 150 4.04 -12.18 -5.62
CA LEU A 150 3.47 -10.84 -5.40
C LEU A 150 2.12 -10.97 -4.71
N TYR A 151 1.82 -10.07 -3.78
CA TYR A 151 0.54 -10.02 -3.10
C TYR A 151 0.08 -8.60 -2.79
N LEU A 152 -1.23 -8.43 -2.61
CA LEU A 152 -1.87 -7.14 -2.29
C LEU A 152 -3.23 -7.35 -1.63
N VAL A 153 -3.76 -6.25 -1.06
CA VAL A 153 -5.15 -6.17 -0.60
C VAL A 153 -5.91 -5.21 -1.54
N PRO A 154 -6.95 -5.66 -2.25
CA PRO A 154 -7.74 -4.78 -3.10
C PRO A 154 -8.61 -3.83 -2.27
N SER A 155 -8.80 -2.61 -2.73
CA SER A 155 -9.59 -1.60 -2.00
C SER A 155 -11.11 -1.84 -2.02
N ASN A 156 -11.60 -2.65 -2.95
CA ASN A 156 -13.01 -3.01 -3.09
C ASN A 156 -13.18 -4.16 -4.09
N GLU A 157 -14.38 -4.73 -4.17
CA GLU A 157 -14.70 -5.88 -5.04
C GLU A 157 -14.52 -5.60 -6.54
N THR A 158 -14.77 -4.39 -7.02
CA THR A 158 -14.55 -4.02 -8.43
C THR A 158 -13.06 -4.09 -8.76
N VAL A 159 -12.20 -3.55 -7.90
CA VAL A 159 -10.74 -3.59 -8.05
C VAL A 159 -10.22 -5.01 -7.89
N LYS A 160 -10.80 -5.80 -6.98
CA LYS A 160 -10.50 -7.23 -6.82
C LYS A 160 -10.73 -8.00 -8.13
N GLY A 161 -11.94 -7.89 -8.71
CA GLY A 161 -12.25 -8.52 -9.99
C GLY A 161 -11.33 -8.10 -11.14
N LEU A 162 -10.93 -6.82 -11.15
CA LEU A 162 -9.98 -6.29 -12.12
C LEU A 162 -8.59 -6.94 -11.97
N TYR A 163 -8.07 -7.08 -10.76
CA TYR A 163 -6.77 -7.70 -10.53
C TYR A 163 -6.78 -9.19 -10.82
N MET A 164 -7.84 -9.90 -10.44
CA MET A 164 -8.00 -11.32 -10.75
C MET A 164 -8.03 -11.57 -12.27
N SER A 165 -8.79 -10.77 -13.02
CA SER A 165 -8.92 -10.95 -14.48
C SER A 165 -7.69 -10.45 -15.26
N SER A 166 -7.18 -9.25 -14.95
CA SER A 166 -6.13 -8.60 -15.76
C SER A 166 -4.72 -9.02 -15.38
N LEU A 167 -4.49 -9.39 -14.10
CA LEU A 167 -3.20 -9.80 -13.59
C LEU A 167 -3.12 -11.30 -13.27
N GLN A 168 -4.23 -12.03 -13.42
CA GLN A 168 -4.33 -13.46 -13.10
C GLN A 168 -3.93 -13.73 -11.64
N MET A 169 -4.42 -12.91 -10.73
CA MET A 169 -4.23 -13.10 -9.31
C MET A 169 -5.26 -14.09 -8.76
N SER A 170 -4.89 -14.83 -7.73
CA SER A 170 -5.75 -15.77 -7.00
C SER A 170 -6.08 -15.19 -5.61
N GLU A 171 -7.29 -15.46 -5.15
CA GLU A 171 -7.71 -15.11 -3.79
C GLU A 171 -7.13 -16.11 -2.79
N VAL A 172 -6.71 -15.60 -1.63
CA VAL A 172 -6.31 -16.42 -0.49
C VAL A 172 -7.54 -16.60 0.40
N PRO A 173 -8.03 -17.83 0.58
CA PRO A 173 -9.22 -18.10 1.39
C PRO A 173 -9.14 -17.48 2.78
N GLU A 174 -10.26 -17.01 3.29
CA GLU A 174 -10.40 -16.44 4.64
C GLU A 174 -9.55 -15.19 4.90
N THR A 175 -9.05 -14.56 3.83
CA THR A 175 -8.28 -13.31 3.92
C THR A 175 -8.74 -12.32 2.87
N SER A 176 -8.29 -11.06 2.99
CA SER A 176 -8.48 -10.03 1.95
C SER A 176 -7.37 -10.02 0.90
N TYR A 177 -6.42 -10.95 0.96
CA TYR A 177 -5.25 -10.94 0.09
C TYR A 177 -5.53 -11.58 -1.27
N LEU A 178 -4.97 -10.94 -2.31
CA LEU A 178 -4.75 -11.55 -3.62
C LEU A 178 -3.28 -11.85 -3.80
N VAL A 179 -2.98 -13.01 -4.41
CA VAL A 179 -1.60 -13.48 -4.64
C VAL A 179 -1.38 -13.80 -6.12
N LYS A 180 -0.13 -13.68 -6.56
CA LYS A 180 0.32 -14.11 -7.88
C LYS A 180 1.68 -14.77 -7.75
N SER A 181 1.80 -16.00 -8.28
CA SER A 181 3.10 -16.65 -8.50
C SER A 181 3.90 -15.88 -9.56
N LEU A 182 5.16 -15.63 -9.29
CA LEU A 182 6.11 -15.03 -10.23
C LEU A 182 7.18 -16.02 -10.70
N SER A 183 7.20 -17.23 -10.12
CA SER A 183 8.12 -18.29 -10.52
C SER A 183 7.43 -19.65 -10.38
N ASP A 184 7.90 -20.62 -11.16
CA ASP A 184 7.42 -22.02 -11.06
C ASP A 184 7.82 -22.70 -9.74
N ALA A 185 8.69 -22.06 -8.95
CA ALA A 185 9.13 -22.60 -7.67
C ALA A 185 8.09 -22.44 -6.54
N ILE A 186 7.05 -21.62 -6.73
CA ILE A 186 6.01 -21.44 -5.74
C ILE A 186 4.62 -21.75 -6.32
N THR A 187 3.91 -22.67 -5.71
CA THR A 187 2.55 -23.06 -6.11
C THR A 187 1.50 -22.25 -5.36
N VAL A 188 0.25 -22.26 -5.84
CA VAL A 188 -0.87 -21.59 -5.15
C VAL A 188 -1.04 -22.07 -3.70
N PRO A 189 -1.01 -23.38 -3.38
CA PRO A 189 -1.06 -23.83 -1.99
C PRO A 189 0.09 -23.28 -1.12
N MET A 190 1.31 -23.20 -1.65
CA MET A 190 2.45 -22.59 -0.92
C MET A 190 2.24 -21.09 -0.68
N MET A 191 1.69 -20.37 -1.65
CA MET A 191 1.36 -18.96 -1.47
C MET A 191 0.29 -18.74 -0.39
N ILE A 192 -0.71 -19.63 -0.35
CA ILE A 192 -1.74 -19.61 0.69
C ILE A 192 -1.13 -19.85 2.07
N ASP A 193 -0.22 -20.81 2.18
CA ASP A 193 0.51 -21.11 3.42
C ASP A 193 1.32 -19.90 3.92
N VAL A 194 2.13 -19.29 3.04
CA VAL A 194 2.95 -18.10 3.36
C VAL A 194 2.09 -16.93 3.84
N ILE A 195 0.97 -16.64 3.15
CA ILE A 195 0.08 -15.53 3.53
C ILE A 195 -0.74 -15.88 4.77
N GLY A 196 -1.16 -17.13 4.93
CA GLY A 196 -1.87 -17.60 6.13
C GLY A 196 -0.99 -17.46 7.38
N LEU A 197 0.26 -17.88 7.32
CA LEU A 197 1.22 -17.71 8.41
C LEU A 197 1.50 -16.23 8.71
N LYS A 198 1.68 -15.41 7.67
CA LYS A 198 1.80 -13.95 7.82
C LYS A 198 0.60 -13.35 8.55
N ARG A 199 -0.63 -13.68 8.14
CA ARG A 199 -1.85 -13.17 8.77
C ARG A 199 -1.98 -13.64 10.23
N THR A 200 -1.64 -14.88 10.51
CA THR A 200 -1.62 -15.42 11.87
C THR A 200 -0.67 -14.62 12.77
N ASN A 201 0.52 -14.30 12.27
CA ASN A 201 1.50 -13.50 13.00
C ASN A 201 1.03 -12.06 13.20
N GLU A 202 0.40 -11.45 12.20
CA GLU A 202 -0.21 -10.11 12.31
C GLU A 202 -1.29 -10.07 13.39
N ILE A 203 -2.22 -11.03 13.39
CA ILE A 203 -3.26 -11.12 14.42
C ILE A 203 -2.66 -11.30 15.81
N ALA A 204 -1.61 -12.11 15.94
CA ALA A 204 -0.91 -12.28 17.22
C ALA A 204 -0.26 -10.98 17.70
N GLU A 205 0.38 -10.23 16.79
CA GLU A 205 0.99 -8.92 17.09
C GLU A 205 -0.08 -7.88 17.44
N GLU A 206 -1.15 -7.77 16.64
CA GLU A 206 -2.30 -6.89 16.91
C GLU A 206 -2.93 -7.20 18.27
N THR A 207 -3.09 -8.51 18.59
CA THR A 207 -3.62 -8.95 19.88
C THR A 207 -2.70 -8.56 21.05
N MET A 208 -1.39 -8.63 20.86
CA MET A 208 -0.42 -8.24 21.88
C MET A 208 -0.45 -6.72 22.10
N ILE A 209 -0.42 -5.95 21.03
CA ILE A 209 -0.53 -4.48 21.08
C ILE A 209 -1.84 -4.08 21.77
N PHE A 210 -2.96 -4.67 21.35
CA PHE A 210 -4.27 -4.43 21.97
C PHE A 210 -4.26 -4.68 23.48
N LYS A 211 -3.66 -5.80 23.93
CA LYS A 211 -3.56 -6.12 25.37
C LYS A 211 -2.72 -5.11 26.13
N ASP A 212 -1.64 -4.63 25.53
CA ASP A 212 -0.75 -3.66 26.17
C ASP A 212 -1.41 -2.27 26.25
N SER A 213 -2.06 -1.81 25.16
CA SER A 213 -2.86 -0.59 25.16
C SER A 213 -3.99 -0.65 26.17
N LEU A 214 -4.71 -1.77 26.23
CA LEU A 214 -5.78 -1.97 27.22
C LEU A 214 -5.28 -1.91 28.67
N ARG A 215 -4.08 -2.43 28.94
CA ARG A 215 -3.46 -2.36 30.28
C ARG A 215 -3.04 -0.95 30.68
N ALA A 216 -2.73 -0.09 29.69
CA ALA A 216 -2.35 1.29 29.95
C ALA A 216 -3.52 2.19 30.35
N LEU A 217 -4.77 1.77 30.08
CA LEU A 217 -5.95 2.54 30.45
C LEU A 217 -6.16 2.56 32.00
N PRO A 218 -6.73 3.64 32.54
CA PRO A 218 -7.24 3.67 33.90
C PRO A 218 -8.19 2.50 34.18
N GLU A 219 -8.17 1.97 35.40
CA GLU A 219 -8.89 0.73 35.73
C GLU A 219 -10.40 0.79 35.45
N ASN A 220 -11.07 1.87 35.80
CA ASN A 220 -12.48 2.08 35.54
C ASN A 220 -12.84 2.18 34.06
N VAL A 221 -12.01 2.89 33.28
CA VAL A 221 -12.17 2.99 31.82
C VAL A 221 -11.97 1.61 31.19
N ARG A 222 -10.94 0.88 31.60
CA ARG A 222 -10.63 -0.46 31.10
C ARG A 222 -11.76 -1.45 31.36
N GLN A 223 -12.31 -1.47 32.58
CA GLN A 223 -13.39 -2.38 32.94
C GLN A 223 -14.68 -2.09 32.17
N LEU A 224 -15.00 -0.81 32.01
CA LEU A 224 -16.17 -0.38 31.24
C LEU A 224 -15.99 -0.73 29.75
N PHE A 225 -14.79 -0.47 29.18
CA PHE A 225 -14.47 -0.85 27.80
C PHE A 225 -14.65 -2.36 27.57
N ILE A 226 -14.07 -3.20 28.43
CA ILE A 226 -14.20 -4.66 28.32
C ILE A 226 -15.67 -5.07 28.33
N GLN A 227 -16.44 -4.52 29.25
CA GLN A 227 -17.88 -4.83 29.39
C GLN A 227 -18.68 -4.44 28.13
N LYS A 228 -18.44 -3.23 27.61
CA LYS A 228 -19.20 -2.68 26.48
C LYS A 228 -18.84 -3.31 25.14
N THR A 229 -17.61 -3.75 24.99
CA THR A 229 -17.09 -4.33 23.73
C THR A 229 -17.08 -5.87 23.74
N GLU A 230 -17.63 -6.55 24.73
CA GLU A 230 -17.51 -8.01 24.89
C GLU A 230 -17.90 -8.79 23.63
N SER A 231 -18.99 -8.41 22.97
CA SER A 231 -19.51 -9.07 21.77
C SER A 231 -18.90 -8.57 20.44
N MET A 232 -18.05 -7.56 20.46
CA MET A 232 -17.46 -6.97 19.24
C MET A 232 -16.29 -7.81 18.72
N GLN A 233 -16.04 -7.70 17.42
CA GLN A 233 -14.85 -8.29 16.79
C GLN A 233 -13.58 -7.55 17.24
N LEU A 234 -12.42 -8.22 17.11
CA LEU A 234 -11.13 -7.64 17.55
C LEU A 234 -10.82 -6.33 16.83
N ASP A 235 -11.05 -6.28 15.50
CA ASP A 235 -10.77 -5.09 14.69
C ASP A 235 -11.56 -3.86 15.17
N ASP A 236 -12.84 -4.06 15.53
CA ASP A 236 -13.70 -3.00 16.08
C ASP A 236 -13.18 -2.55 17.46
N LYS A 237 -12.77 -3.50 18.31
CA LYS A 237 -12.18 -3.19 19.63
C LYS A 237 -10.88 -2.40 19.50
N VAL A 238 -10.02 -2.76 18.56
CA VAL A 238 -8.77 -2.04 18.28
C VAL A 238 -9.04 -0.62 17.81
N ALA A 239 -10.03 -0.44 16.93
CA ALA A 239 -10.39 0.89 16.43
C ALA A 239 -10.89 1.80 17.57
N ILE A 240 -11.82 1.31 18.39
CA ILE A 240 -12.36 2.06 19.53
C ILE A 240 -11.27 2.37 20.56
N LEU A 241 -10.39 1.41 20.85
CA LEU A 241 -9.29 1.62 21.79
C LEU A 241 -8.34 2.72 21.31
N GLY A 242 -8.03 2.74 20.00
CA GLY A 242 -7.23 3.80 19.38
C GLY A 242 -7.87 5.19 19.50
N GLU A 243 -9.20 5.28 19.35
CA GLU A 243 -9.93 6.54 19.57
C GLU A 243 -9.84 7.00 21.03
N ILE A 244 -9.98 6.08 21.99
CA ILE A 244 -9.83 6.37 23.43
C ILE A 244 -8.42 6.87 23.74
N GLU A 245 -7.38 6.24 23.20
CA GLU A 245 -5.99 6.67 23.38
C GLU A 245 -5.78 8.10 22.84
N LEU A 246 -6.30 8.39 21.64
CA LEU A 246 -6.23 9.73 21.05
C LEU A 246 -6.97 10.78 21.89
N MET A 247 -8.15 10.44 22.47
CA MET A 247 -8.87 11.32 23.38
C MET A 247 -8.03 11.63 24.63
N MET A 248 -7.43 10.63 25.22
CA MET A 248 -6.62 10.79 26.44
C MET A 248 -5.32 11.58 26.16
N GLU A 249 -4.65 11.30 25.06
CA GLU A 249 -3.47 12.06 24.59
C GLU A 249 -3.82 13.53 24.29
N GLY A 250 -5.03 13.77 23.76
CA GLY A 250 -5.59 15.11 23.51
C GLY A 250 -6.01 15.86 24.78
N GLY A 251 -5.87 15.25 25.97
CA GLY A 251 -6.20 15.86 27.27
C GLY A 251 -7.71 15.85 27.58
N VAL A 252 -8.48 15.01 26.91
CA VAL A 252 -9.89 14.77 27.25
C VAL A 252 -9.97 14.10 28.62
N SER A 253 -10.90 14.54 29.46
CA SER A 253 -11.04 14.04 30.84
C SER A 253 -11.51 12.58 30.83
N GLU A 254 -11.12 11.81 31.86
CA GLU A 254 -11.55 10.45 32.05
C GLU A 254 -13.10 10.30 32.10
N ALA A 255 -13.80 11.32 32.62
CA ALA A 255 -15.27 11.34 32.65
C ALA A 255 -15.87 11.41 31.25
N GLU A 256 -15.31 12.21 30.35
CA GLU A 256 -15.76 12.28 28.96
C GLU A 256 -15.44 11.01 28.17
N VAL A 257 -14.30 10.34 28.45
CA VAL A 257 -13.98 9.03 27.90
C VAL A 257 -14.97 7.98 28.35
N VAL A 258 -15.36 7.98 29.63
CA VAL A 258 -16.39 7.09 30.18
C VAL A 258 -17.75 7.34 29.51
N GLU A 259 -18.12 8.60 29.28
CA GLU A 259 -19.35 8.96 28.56
C GLU A 259 -19.32 8.39 27.14
N TYR A 260 -18.23 8.61 26.39
CA TYR A 260 -18.03 8.05 25.04
C TYR A 260 -18.21 6.52 25.03
N ILE A 261 -17.57 5.77 25.95
CA ILE A 261 -17.70 4.31 26.01
C ILE A 261 -19.14 3.87 26.36
N ASN A 262 -19.88 4.65 27.13
CA ASN A 262 -21.26 4.33 27.45
C ASN A 262 -22.20 4.48 26.24
N GLU A 263 -21.84 5.29 25.25
CA GLU A 263 -22.61 5.49 24.02
C GLU A 263 -22.37 4.38 22.96
N LEU A 264 -21.33 3.54 23.14
CA LEU A 264 -21.09 2.36 22.30
C LEU A 264 -22.18 1.29 22.49
#